data_88861f93a09b691e301c8c12ee077686
#
_entry.id   88861f93a09b691e301c8c12ee077686
#
_cell.length_a   1.000
_cell.length_b   1.000
_cell.length_c   1.000
_cell.angle_alpha   90.00
_cell.angle_beta   90.00
_cell.angle_gamma   90.00
#
_symmetry.space_group_name_H-M   'P 1'
#
loop_
_entity.id
_entity.type
_entity.pdbx_description
1 polymer ?
#
loop_
_entity_poly.entity_id
_entity_poly.type
_entity_poly.pdbx_seq_one_letter_code
_entity_poly.pdbx_strand_id
1 'polypeptide(L)'
;MFNRLLLLLMSFLMVCTAIEAKVRLAHVVGDDMVVQQQTAVRLWGWSTPGFEVRVSPSWTTKIYTTSVAKDGKWEVRVKTPKASYTPLSIVFDDNDSKPVTISRVLSGEVWVCAGQSNMEMPIRGFYACPVEGSNEVIAEANGLRGIRYVKVPSVMSMTPLDDANCQWKPADAANVSDCSAVGYFFAQTVNRAIDVPVGLILANKGGTRVESWLNESNLRKYTDEPLDTMGIVRRYPTDYLRALVWGNGTFHPIINYTIRGILFYQGCSNVGAPAGQYSSRLKLLVEQWRKNFGQGDFPFYYVQVAPFASGNKDGDWNSLLRQQQFDASRDIPNSGIVCIQDLVYPYEVNQIHPAQKRQVGQRLAYLALNQQYGLRELPCLSPSFKSMTISGDTCFVKLDNTYHSMSRWQDIDGFEVAGADRKFYPAKATWSFERGVAIRSDAVQKPVAVRYCWRNFQMGNFANAAGLPLFPFRTDQW
;
A
#
# COMPACT_ATOMS: atom_id res chain seq x y z
N MET A 1 8.45 74.60 -11.09
CA MET A 1 9.49 73.60 -11.05
C MET A 1 9.06 72.27 -10.37
N PHE A 2 8.05 72.28 -9.53
CA PHE A 2 7.62 71.07 -8.78
C PHE A 2 6.85 70.03 -9.63
N ASN A 3 6.15 70.41 -10.70
CA ASN A 3 5.33 69.48 -11.47
C ASN A 3 6.09 68.66 -12.53
N ARG A 4 7.34 68.94 -12.82
CA ARG A 4 8.17 68.15 -13.74
C ARG A 4 8.94 67.04 -13.05
N LEU A 5 9.15 67.15 -11.73
CA LEU A 5 9.83 66.14 -10.92
C LEU A 5 8.89 64.98 -10.57
N LEU A 6 7.58 65.24 -10.42
CA LEU A 6 6.57 64.21 -10.11
C LEU A 6 6.27 63.30 -11.29
N LEU A 7 6.41 63.78 -12.53
CA LEU A 7 6.21 63.00 -13.76
C LEU A 7 7.42 62.09 -14.08
N LEU A 8 8.62 62.45 -13.61
CA LEU A 8 9.83 61.58 -13.73
C LEU A 8 9.90 60.51 -12.67
N LEU A 9 9.25 60.67 -11.51
CA LEU A 9 9.17 59.64 -10.47
C LEU A 9 8.08 58.59 -10.78
N MET A 10 7.07 58.89 -11.53
CA MET A 10 6.03 57.95 -11.95
C MET A 10 6.41 57.07 -13.15
N SER A 11 7.43 57.45 -13.92
CA SER A 11 7.93 56.62 -15.04
C SER A 11 8.98 55.58 -14.65
N PHE A 12 9.37 55.52 -13.37
CA PHE A 12 10.42 54.55 -12.90
C PHE A 12 9.88 53.40 -12.07
N LEU A 13 8.56 53.24 -11.95
CA LEU A 13 7.93 52.16 -11.16
C LEU A 13 7.14 51.17 -12.02
N MET A 14 7.38 51.08 -13.32
CA MET A 14 7.10 49.92 -14.12
C MET A 14 8.39 49.10 -14.29
N VAL A 15 8.96 48.67 -13.20
CA VAL A 15 9.76 47.45 -13.21
C VAL A 15 8.75 46.33 -13.41
N CYS A 16 8.43 46.05 -14.68
CA CYS A 16 7.92 44.75 -15.05
C CYS A 16 8.95 43.73 -14.54
N THR A 17 8.74 43.20 -13.34
CA THR A 17 9.33 41.92 -13.00
C THR A 17 8.74 40.97 -14.02
N ALA A 18 9.45 40.77 -15.14
CA ALA A 18 9.28 39.61 -15.96
C ALA A 18 9.37 38.43 -14.98
N ILE A 19 8.23 37.86 -14.61
CA ILE A 19 8.20 36.56 -13.92
C ILE A 19 8.78 35.65 -14.98
N GLU A 20 10.06 35.35 -14.83
CA GLU A 20 10.76 34.38 -15.69
C GLU A 20 10.00 33.07 -15.55
N ALA A 21 9.15 32.82 -16.53
CA ALA A 21 8.30 31.64 -16.55
C ALA A 21 9.22 30.46 -16.81
N LYS A 22 9.56 29.79 -15.77
CA LYS A 22 10.45 28.62 -15.77
C LYS A 22 9.62 27.34 -15.78
N VAL A 23 9.99 26.37 -16.60
CA VAL A 23 9.45 25.01 -16.47
C VAL A 23 9.60 24.56 -15.02
N ARG A 24 8.47 24.29 -14.35
CA ARG A 24 8.39 23.72 -13.00
C ARG A 24 7.86 22.31 -13.08
N LEU A 25 8.61 21.35 -12.57
CA LEU A 25 8.18 19.96 -12.49
C LEU A 25 7.36 19.73 -11.22
N ALA A 26 6.44 18.76 -11.25
CA ALA A 26 5.89 18.22 -10.01
C ALA A 26 7.04 17.63 -9.17
N HIS A 27 7.03 17.85 -7.86
CA HIS A 27 8.16 17.47 -7.01
C HIS A 27 8.47 15.97 -7.03
N VAL A 28 7.48 15.12 -7.30
CA VAL A 28 7.70 13.68 -7.47
C VAL A 28 8.43 13.32 -8.77
N VAL A 29 8.52 14.26 -9.73
CA VAL A 29 9.30 14.15 -10.98
C VAL A 29 10.60 14.91 -10.78
N GLY A 30 11.66 14.22 -10.40
CA GLY A 30 12.91 14.87 -10.02
C GLY A 30 14.12 13.94 -10.07
N ASP A 31 15.25 14.46 -9.61
CA ASP A 31 16.49 13.71 -9.46
C ASP A 31 16.25 12.41 -8.69
N ASP A 32 17.04 11.38 -9.02
CA ASP A 32 16.99 10.06 -8.38
C ASP A 32 15.66 9.29 -8.55
N MET A 33 14.70 9.78 -9.32
CA MET A 33 13.45 9.05 -9.54
C MET A 33 13.67 7.71 -10.26
N VAL A 34 12.75 6.77 -10.06
CA VAL A 34 12.65 5.55 -10.86
C VAL A 34 11.42 5.65 -11.77
N VAL A 35 11.62 5.55 -13.08
CA VAL A 35 10.53 5.48 -14.04
C VAL A 35 10.14 4.04 -14.32
N GLN A 36 8.83 3.76 -14.45
CA GLN A 36 8.36 2.43 -14.82
C GLN A 36 8.92 2.03 -16.19
N GLN A 37 9.56 0.85 -16.26
CA GLN A 37 10.21 0.36 -17.48
C GLN A 37 9.21 -0.02 -18.59
N GLN A 38 9.68 -0.01 -19.84
CA GLN A 38 9.02 -0.57 -21.05
C GLN A 38 7.57 -0.10 -21.23
N THR A 39 7.29 1.16 -20.90
CA THR A 39 5.96 1.75 -21.04
C THR A 39 6.04 3.23 -21.42
N ALA A 40 4.90 3.86 -21.64
CA ALA A 40 4.81 5.30 -21.85
C ALA A 40 4.49 5.98 -20.50
N VAL A 41 5.53 6.48 -19.81
CA VAL A 41 5.37 7.18 -18.53
C VAL A 41 4.89 8.60 -18.73
N ARG A 42 4.08 9.10 -17.79
CA ARG A 42 3.68 10.50 -17.73
C ARG A 42 4.76 11.31 -17.02
N LEU A 43 5.09 12.46 -17.63
CA LEU A 43 5.87 13.51 -17.02
C LEU A 43 5.01 14.78 -17.08
N TRP A 44 4.98 15.56 -16.00
CA TRP A 44 4.09 16.71 -15.91
C TRP A 44 4.65 17.82 -15.03
N GLY A 45 4.05 18.97 -15.16
CA GLY A 45 4.44 20.14 -14.39
C GLY A 45 3.68 21.39 -14.84
N TRP A 46 4.30 22.52 -14.67
CA TRP A 46 3.74 23.83 -14.99
C TRP A 46 4.75 24.66 -15.78
N SER A 47 4.25 25.54 -16.65
CA SER A 47 4.99 26.57 -17.36
C SER A 47 4.04 27.69 -17.82
N THR A 48 4.50 28.63 -18.61
CA THR A 48 3.69 29.71 -19.14
C THR A 48 2.60 29.19 -20.08
N PRO A 49 1.33 29.53 -19.87
CA PRO A 49 0.25 29.18 -20.78
C PRO A 49 0.53 29.57 -22.24
N GLY A 50 0.27 28.63 -23.16
CA GLY A 50 0.47 28.84 -24.58
C GLY A 50 1.87 28.54 -25.11
N PHE A 51 2.85 28.28 -24.23
CA PHE A 51 4.16 27.80 -24.63
C PHE A 51 4.15 26.30 -24.92
N GLU A 52 5.21 25.81 -25.55
CA GLU A 52 5.46 24.39 -25.77
C GLU A 52 6.60 23.94 -24.85
N VAL A 53 6.39 22.80 -24.15
CA VAL A 53 7.45 22.15 -23.38
C VAL A 53 8.04 21.01 -24.21
N ARG A 54 9.35 21.02 -24.41
CA ARG A 54 10.14 19.99 -25.08
C ARG A 54 10.82 19.12 -24.04
N VAL A 55 10.69 17.80 -24.18
CA VAL A 55 11.27 16.82 -23.25
C VAL A 55 12.21 15.93 -24.01
N SER A 56 13.50 15.98 -23.63
CA SER A 56 14.61 15.28 -24.26
C SER A 56 15.23 14.28 -23.30
N PRO A 57 14.79 12.99 -23.31
CA PRO A 57 15.38 11.96 -22.45
C PRO A 57 16.68 11.43 -23.04
N SER A 58 17.68 11.13 -22.20
CA SER A 58 19.03 10.69 -22.62
C SER A 58 19.08 9.32 -23.32
N TRP A 59 18.03 8.52 -23.23
CA TRP A 59 17.99 7.15 -23.78
C TRP A 59 17.43 7.07 -25.21
N THR A 60 17.12 8.19 -25.84
CA THR A 60 16.61 8.25 -27.21
C THR A 60 16.89 9.62 -27.83
N THR A 61 17.02 9.68 -29.13
CA THR A 61 17.12 10.94 -29.89
C THR A 61 15.75 11.60 -30.12
N LYS A 62 14.66 10.92 -29.79
CA LYS A 62 13.30 11.45 -29.93
C LYS A 62 13.04 12.54 -28.89
N ILE A 63 12.68 13.73 -29.39
CA ILE A 63 12.16 14.80 -28.56
C ILE A 63 10.64 14.66 -28.49
N TYR A 64 10.10 14.79 -27.27
CA TYR A 64 8.66 14.77 -27.02
C TYR A 64 8.21 16.20 -26.73
N THR A 65 7.08 16.62 -27.29
CA THR A 65 6.56 17.98 -27.13
C THR A 65 5.14 17.96 -26.63
N THR A 66 4.76 18.99 -25.88
CA THR A 66 3.39 19.22 -25.40
C THR A 66 3.13 20.69 -25.20
N SER A 67 1.89 21.14 -25.46
CA SER A 67 1.48 22.53 -25.22
C SER A 67 1.08 22.70 -23.75
N VAL A 68 1.41 23.86 -23.19
CA VAL A 68 0.97 24.28 -21.86
C VAL A 68 -0.47 24.76 -21.92
N ALA A 69 -1.34 24.18 -21.10
CA ALA A 69 -2.74 24.54 -21.03
C ALA A 69 -2.96 25.93 -20.40
N LYS A 70 -4.20 26.45 -20.49
CA LYS A 70 -4.56 27.80 -19.96
C LYS A 70 -4.33 27.92 -18.43
N ASP A 71 -4.41 26.82 -17.69
CA ASP A 71 -4.14 26.77 -16.25
C ASP A 71 -2.66 26.60 -15.91
N GLY A 72 -1.78 26.68 -16.91
CA GLY A 72 -0.34 26.55 -16.78
C GLY A 72 0.17 25.12 -16.69
N LYS A 73 -0.70 24.10 -16.74
CA LYS A 73 -0.30 22.69 -16.64
C LYS A 73 0.12 22.13 -17.98
N TRP A 74 1.07 21.19 -17.94
CA TRP A 74 1.46 20.37 -19.08
C TRP A 74 1.67 18.92 -18.67
N GLU A 75 1.42 18.00 -19.58
CA GLU A 75 1.70 16.57 -19.44
C GLU A 75 2.21 16.02 -20.76
N VAL A 76 3.18 15.13 -20.69
CA VAL A 76 3.70 14.42 -21.87
C VAL A 76 3.92 12.94 -21.55
N ARG A 77 3.76 12.07 -22.55
CA ARG A 77 4.04 10.65 -22.43
C ARG A 77 5.34 10.28 -23.10
N VAL A 78 6.29 9.72 -22.35
CA VAL A 78 7.64 9.38 -22.79
C VAL A 78 7.83 7.88 -22.69
N LYS A 79 8.21 7.20 -23.78
CA LYS A 79 8.56 5.77 -23.78
C LYS A 79 9.85 5.53 -23.01
N THR A 80 9.83 4.60 -22.08
CA THR A 80 10.97 4.22 -21.24
C THR A 80 11.67 2.96 -21.74
N PRO A 81 12.98 2.84 -21.54
CA PRO A 81 13.74 1.65 -21.90
C PRO A 81 13.47 0.48 -20.94
N LYS A 82 14.04 -0.68 -21.23
CA LYS A 82 14.13 -1.81 -20.29
C LYS A 82 14.88 -1.36 -19.02
N ALA A 83 14.55 -1.99 -17.89
CA ALA A 83 15.20 -1.74 -16.61
C ALA A 83 16.73 -1.80 -16.70
N SER A 84 17.40 -0.84 -16.06
CA SER A 84 18.85 -0.73 -16.02
C SER A 84 19.29 0.07 -14.81
N TYR A 85 20.46 -0.27 -14.27
CA TYR A 85 21.15 0.49 -13.22
C TYR A 85 21.99 1.66 -13.77
N THR A 86 22.07 1.80 -15.09
CA THR A 86 22.73 2.95 -15.73
C THR A 86 21.93 4.22 -15.49
N PRO A 87 22.51 5.25 -14.88
CA PRO A 87 21.81 6.50 -14.65
C PRO A 87 21.42 7.19 -15.96
N LEU A 88 20.21 7.67 -16.01
CA LEU A 88 19.60 8.41 -17.11
C LEU A 88 19.36 9.86 -16.71
N SER A 89 19.12 10.74 -17.69
CA SER A 89 18.73 12.14 -17.48
C SER A 89 17.59 12.53 -18.41
N ILE A 90 16.87 13.59 -18.05
CA ILE A 90 15.80 14.17 -18.86
C ILE A 90 15.96 15.69 -18.80
N VAL A 91 15.95 16.35 -19.98
CA VAL A 91 15.95 17.80 -20.13
C VAL A 91 14.54 18.28 -20.49
N PHE A 92 14.10 19.31 -19.80
CA PHE A 92 12.81 20.00 -20.04
C PHE A 92 13.11 21.44 -20.43
N ASP A 93 12.55 21.89 -21.55
CA ASP A 93 12.85 23.18 -22.15
C ASP A 93 11.58 23.78 -22.74
N ASP A 94 11.25 25.03 -22.39
CA ASP A 94 10.14 25.80 -22.96
C ASP A 94 10.61 26.88 -23.97
N ASN A 95 11.88 26.90 -24.31
CA ASN A 95 12.55 27.88 -25.18
C ASN A 95 12.49 29.34 -24.69
N ASP A 96 12.00 29.61 -23.50
CA ASP A 96 11.87 30.94 -22.92
C ASP A 96 12.74 31.10 -21.65
N SER A 97 12.99 30.00 -20.97
CA SER A 97 13.77 29.97 -19.74
C SER A 97 14.97 29.03 -19.82
N LYS A 98 15.82 29.04 -18.79
CA LYS A 98 16.90 28.05 -18.68
C LYS A 98 16.32 26.66 -18.56
N PRO A 99 16.74 25.69 -19.40
CA PRO A 99 16.27 24.31 -19.34
C PRO A 99 16.46 23.68 -17.95
N VAL A 100 15.47 22.91 -17.51
CA VAL A 100 15.53 22.11 -16.28
C VAL A 100 16.01 20.72 -16.63
N THR A 101 17.05 20.25 -15.95
CA THR A 101 17.58 18.88 -16.13
C THR A 101 17.41 18.09 -14.84
N ILE A 102 16.80 16.92 -14.94
CA ILE A 102 16.82 15.93 -13.87
C ILE A 102 17.80 14.82 -14.22
N SER A 103 18.49 14.31 -13.23
CA SER A 103 19.61 13.40 -13.37
C SER A 103 19.48 12.17 -12.46
N ARG A 104 20.35 11.18 -12.65
CA ARG A 104 20.38 9.93 -11.88
C ARG A 104 19.04 9.16 -11.90
N VAL A 105 18.24 9.36 -12.96
CA VAL A 105 16.99 8.61 -13.17
C VAL A 105 17.32 7.15 -13.47
N LEU A 106 16.57 6.20 -12.90
CA LEU A 106 16.68 4.78 -13.25
C LEU A 106 15.40 4.31 -13.94
N SER A 107 15.56 3.39 -14.89
CA SER A 107 14.43 2.62 -15.43
C SER A 107 14.26 1.33 -14.62
N GLY A 108 13.07 1.06 -14.08
CA GLY A 108 12.83 -0.08 -13.19
C GLY A 108 11.36 -0.32 -12.94
N GLU A 109 11.04 -0.90 -11.80
CA GLU A 109 9.68 -1.17 -11.35
C GLU A 109 9.24 -0.15 -10.30
N VAL A 110 8.06 0.44 -10.45
CA VAL A 110 7.55 1.46 -9.52
C VAL A 110 6.30 0.99 -8.82
N TRP A 111 6.33 1.00 -7.49
CA TRP A 111 5.21 0.61 -6.64
C TRP A 111 4.83 1.71 -5.66
N VAL A 112 3.53 1.93 -5.48
CA VAL A 112 3.03 2.80 -4.42
C VAL A 112 2.82 1.97 -3.16
N CYS A 113 3.32 2.46 -2.02
CA CYS A 113 3.04 1.94 -0.69
C CYS A 113 2.06 2.88 -0.02
N ALA A 114 0.81 2.45 0.18
CA ALA A 114 -0.26 3.26 0.74
C ALA A 114 -0.91 2.60 1.96
N GLY A 115 -1.54 3.39 2.80
CA GLY A 115 -2.27 2.90 3.96
C GLY A 115 -1.99 3.65 5.24
N GLN A 116 -1.99 2.93 6.37
CA GLN A 116 -1.82 3.52 7.69
C GLN A 116 -0.46 3.16 8.33
N SER A 117 -0.36 3.36 9.63
CA SER A 117 0.90 3.24 10.40
C SER A 117 1.71 1.96 10.14
N ASN A 118 1.08 0.83 9.94
CA ASN A 118 1.80 -0.43 9.63
C ASN A 118 2.49 -0.43 8.25
N MET A 119 1.99 0.34 7.26
CA MET A 119 2.71 0.60 6.02
C MET A 119 3.69 1.77 6.17
N GLU A 120 3.33 2.78 6.97
CA GLU A 120 4.17 3.95 7.22
C GLU A 120 5.43 3.62 8.04
N MET A 121 5.36 2.63 8.92
CA MET A 121 6.40 2.25 9.88
C MET A 121 7.76 2.13 9.20
N PRO A 122 8.72 3.00 9.54
CA PRO A 122 10.03 3.03 8.90
C PRO A 122 10.92 1.88 9.40
N ILE A 123 11.99 1.60 8.69
CA ILE A 123 12.99 0.57 9.08
C ILE A 123 13.48 0.79 10.51
N ARG A 124 13.72 2.03 10.95
CA ARG A 124 14.13 2.33 12.33
C ARG A 124 13.04 2.06 13.39
N GLY A 125 11.83 1.70 12.97
CA GLY A 125 10.67 1.56 13.85
C GLY A 125 10.03 2.88 14.27
N PHE A 126 8.95 2.79 15.06
CA PHE A 126 8.37 3.91 15.80
C PHE A 126 8.86 3.92 17.24
N TYR A 127 8.52 4.97 17.98
CA TYR A 127 8.76 5.03 19.42
C TYR A 127 8.13 3.80 20.11
N ALA A 128 8.92 3.07 20.87
CA ALA A 128 8.54 1.82 21.54
C ALA A 128 7.98 0.70 20.64
N CYS A 129 8.18 0.80 19.32
CA CYS A 129 7.76 -0.21 18.36
C CYS A 129 8.94 -0.52 17.43
N PRO A 130 9.79 -1.50 17.76
CA PRO A 130 10.94 -1.86 16.93
C PRO A 130 10.52 -2.58 15.65
N VAL A 131 11.36 -2.50 14.63
CA VAL A 131 11.32 -3.40 13.47
C VAL A 131 12.43 -4.43 13.65
N GLU A 132 12.07 -5.71 13.59
CA GLU A 132 13.02 -6.82 13.72
C GLU A 132 14.04 -6.78 12.58
N GLY A 133 15.34 -6.89 12.92
CA GLY A 133 16.44 -6.84 11.96
C GLY A 133 16.71 -5.46 11.35
N SER A 134 16.22 -4.37 11.96
CA SER A 134 16.42 -3.00 11.45
C SER A 134 17.90 -2.61 11.37
N ASN A 135 18.70 -2.96 12.38
CA ASN A 135 20.14 -2.64 12.40
C ASN A 135 20.91 -3.37 11.30
N GLU A 136 20.57 -4.64 11.02
CA GLU A 136 21.13 -5.41 9.90
C GLU A 136 20.84 -4.70 8.57
N VAL A 137 19.59 -4.30 8.35
CA VAL A 137 19.20 -3.56 7.13
C VAL A 137 20.00 -2.27 6.98
N ILE A 138 20.13 -1.47 8.04
CA ILE A 138 20.84 -0.19 7.99
C ILE A 138 22.34 -0.42 7.73
N ALA A 139 22.93 -1.42 8.38
CA ALA A 139 24.36 -1.73 8.22
C ALA A 139 24.69 -2.26 6.81
N GLU A 140 23.78 -3.02 6.20
CA GLU A 140 23.97 -3.63 4.88
C GLU A 140 23.46 -2.78 3.71
N ALA A 141 22.72 -1.68 3.99
CA ALA A 141 22.12 -0.86 2.95
C ALA A 141 23.21 -0.19 2.10
N ASN A 142 23.10 -0.37 0.80
CA ASN A 142 23.90 0.37 -0.16
C ASN A 142 23.03 0.84 -1.32
N GLY A 143 23.27 2.05 -1.82
CA GLY A 143 22.50 2.64 -2.91
C GLY A 143 22.76 1.99 -4.28
N LEU A 144 23.77 1.12 -4.40
CA LEU A 144 24.14 0.48 -5.66
C LEU A 144 23.11 -0.55 -6.15
N ARG A 145 22.27 -1.03 -5.26
CA ARG A 145 21.17 -1.97 -5.61
C ARG A 145 20.00 -1.32 -6.36
N GLY A 146 19.99 0.02 -6.50
CA GLY A 146 18.95 0.74 -7.23
C GLY A 146 17.57 0.71 -6.57
N ILE A 147 17.49 0.48 -5.26
CA ILE A 147 16.25 0.66 -4.49
C ILE A 147 16.18 2.13 -4.09
N ARG A 148 15.11 2.80 -4.47
CA ARG A 148 14.86 4.21 -4.18
C ARG A 148 13.46 4.43 -3.66
N TYR A 149 13.26 5.48 -2.90
CA TYR A 149 11.94 5.84 -2.42
C TYR A 149 11.74 7.35 -2.39
N VAL A 150 10.48 7.75 -2.51
CA VAL A 150 10.02 9.10 -2.24
C VAL A 150 8.94 9.04 -1.16
N LYS A 151 9.10 9.83 -0.11
CA LYS A 151 8.09 9.97 0.93
C LYS A 151 7.24 11.19 0.66
N VAL A 152 5.99 10.95 0.29
CA VAL A 152 4.98 12.01 0.11
C VAL A 152 4.59 12.55 1.48
N PRO A 153 4.64 13.86 1.73
CA PRO A 153 4.23 14.44 3.00
C PRO A 153 2.77 14.10 3.32
N SER A 154 2.51 13.78 4.56
CA SER A 154 1.14 13.57 5.04
C SER A 154 0.47 14.93 5.26
N VAL A 155 -0.32 15.37 4.29
CA VAL A 155 -1.01 16.67 4.26
C VAL A 155 -2.52 16.44 4.18
N MET A 156 -3.28 17.14 5.01
CA MET A 156 -4.74 17.20 4.92
C MET A 156 -5.16 18.29 3.92
N SER A 157 -6.12 17.96 3.04
CA SER A 157 -6.74 18.95 2.17
C SER A 157 -8.21 18.63 1.93
N MET A 158 -9.05 19.64 1.95
CA MET A 158 -10.47 19.51 1.56
C MET A 158 -10.63 19.35 0.06
N THR A 159 -9.68 19.82 -0.72
CA THR A 159 -9.65 19.71 -2.18
C THR A 159 -8.42 18.92 -2.63
N PRO A 160 -8.50 18.20 -3.77
CA PRO A 160 -7.35 17.50 -4.33
C PRO A 160 -6.16 18.45 -4.57
N LEU A 161 -4.97 18.07 -4.09
CA LEU A 161 -3.73 18.79 -4.36
C LEU A 161 -3.05 18.22 -5.60
N ASP A 162 -2.51 19.09 -6.45
CA ASP A 162 -1.83 18.67 -7.69
C ASP A 162 -0.33 18.37 -7.49
N ASP A 163 0.24 18.73 -6.34
CA ASP A 163 1.67 18.62 -6.06
C ASP A 163 1.93 18.43 -4.57
N ALA A 164 3.06 17.84 -4.23
CA ALA A 164 3.49 17.62 -2.85
C ALA A 164 5.01 17.80 -2.79
N ASN A 165 5.49 18.64 -1.86
CA ASN A 165 6.93 18.90 -1.70
C ASN A 165 7.65 17.65 -1.19
N CYS A 166 8.18 16.84 -2.11
CA CYS A 166 8.86 15.59 -1.82
C CYS A 166 10.07 15.41 -2.75
N GLN A 167 10.98 14.53 -2.36
CA GLN A 167 12.20 14.24 -3.08
C GLN A 167 12.53 12.75 -3.00
N TRP A 168 12.97 12.17 -4.13
CA TRP A 168 13.50 10.81 -4.17
C TRP A 168 14.82 10.69 -3.42
N LYS A 169 15.02 9.54 -2.80
CA LYS A 169 16.25 9.19 -2.07
C LYS A 169 16.66 7.76 -2.40
N PRO A 170 17.96 7.47 -2.51
CA PRO A 170 18.44 6.10 -2.51
C PRO A 170 18.18 5.45 -1.14
N ALA A 171 17.88 4.17 -1.12
CA ALA A 171 17.75 3.40 0.13
C ALA A 171 19.12 2.89 0.58
N ASP A 172 20.06 3.82 0.75
CA ASP A 172 21.40 3.59 1.29
C ASP A 172 21.45 3.70 2.83
N ALA A 173 22.59 3.47 3.43
CA ALA A 173 22.75 3.51 4.88
C ALA A 173 22.35 4.86 5.52
N ALA A 174 22.47 5.97 4.78
CA ALA A 174 22.10 7.30 5.25
C ALA A 174 20.57 7.53 5.26
N ASN A 175 19.84 6.86 4.38
CA ASN A 175 18.43 7.16 4.12
C ASN A 175 17.47 6.00 4.44
N VAL A 176 17.92 4.74 4.38
CA VAL A 176 17.05 3.55 4.47
C VAL A 176 16.26 3.50 5.78
N SER A 177 16.81 4.06 6.86
CA SER A 177 16.15 4.09 8.18
C SER A 177 14.76 4.73 8.15
N ASP A 178 14.51 5.67 7.23
CA ASP A 178 13.24 6.38 7.04
C ASP A 178 12.30 5.74 6.01
N CYS A 179 12.78 4.75 5.26
CA CYS A 179 11.96 4.02 4.30
C CYS A 179 10.94 3.13 5.00
N SER A 180 9.74 2.98 4.43
CA SER A 180 8.76 1.98 4.89
C SER A 180 9.41 0.59 5.00
N ALA A 181 9.31 -0.05 6.18
CA ALA A 181 9.89 -1.37 6.39
C ALA A 181 9.25 -2.42 5.46
N VAL A 182 7.92 -2.45 5.38
CA VAL A 182 7.19 -3.35 4.47
C VAL A 182 7.56 -3.07 3.02
N GLY A 183 7.56 -1.80 2.60
CA GLY A 183 7.95 -1.39 1.25
C GLY A 183 9.39 -1.76 0.91
N TYR A 184 10.33 -1.53 1.83
CA TYR A 184 11.74 -1.88 1.62
C TYR A 184 11.96 -3.38 1.44
N PHE A 185 11.40 -4.21 2.31
CA PHE A 185 11.56 -5.66 2.19
C PHE A 185 10.87 -6.24 0.94
N PHE A 186 9.75 -5.64 0.52
CA PHE A 186 9.16 -5.93 -0.78
C PHE A 186 10.13 -5.59 -1.91
N ALA A 187 10.63 -4.35 -1.96
CA ALA A 187 11.54 -3.89 -3.01
C ALA A 187 12.83 -4.70 -3.04
N GLN A 188 13.42 -5.02 -1.87
CA GLN A 188 14.62 -5.83 -1.76
C GLN A 188 14.39 -7.25 -2.35
N THR A 189 13.25 -7.86 -2.07
CA THR A 189 12.91 -9.19 -2.56
C THR A 189 12.69 -9.19 -4.07
N VAL A 190 11.94 -8.22 -4.61
CA VAL A 190 11.74 -8.07 -6.06
C VAL A 190 13.06 -7.77 -6.76
N ASN A 191 13.84 -6.80 -6.26
CA ASN A 191 15.13 -6.42 -6.84
C ASN A 191 16.09 -7.62 -6.93
N ARG A 192 16.20 -8.42 -5.87
CA ARG A 192 17.06 -9.61 -5.86
C ARG A 192 16.58 -10.71 -6.80
N ALA A 193 15.26 -10.87 -6.95
CA ALA A 193 14.67 -11.97 -7.72
C ALA A 193 14.73 -11.76 -9.23
N ILE A 194 14.57 -10.52 -9.70
CA ILE A 194 14.50 -10.20 -11.13
C ILE A 194 15.56 -9.20 -11.59
N ASP A 195 16.48 -8.80 -10.71
CA ASP A 195 17.62 -7.93 -10.97
C ASP A 195 17.26 -6.63 -11.70
N VAL A 196 16.35 -5.85 -11.12
CA VAL A 196 15.91 -4.55 -11.64
C VAL A 196 15.89 -3.47 -10.56
N PRO A 197 16.10 -2.19 -10.89
CA PRO A 197 15.84 -1.10 -9.96
C PRO A 197 14.37 -1.09 -9.50
N VAL A 198 14.13 -0.70 -8.25
CA VAL A 198 12.77 -0.60 -7.68
C VAL A 198 12.59 0.76 -7.02
N GLY A 199 11.57 1.48 -7.46
CA GLY A 199 11.13 2.74 -6.88
C GLY A 199 9.87 2.56 -6.02
N LEU A 200 9.88 3.12 -4.82
CA LEU A 200 8.75 3.11 -3.90
C LEU A 200 8.22 4.53 -3.71
N ILE A 201 6.93 4.74 -3.93
CA ILE A 201 6.23 5.99 -3.60
C ILE A 201 5.46 5.75 -2.30
N LEU A 202 5.88 6.38 -1.20
CA LEU A 202 5.33 6.18 0.13
C LEU A 202 4.27 7.24 0.41
N ALA A 203 2.98 6.89 0.28
CA ALA A 203 1.83 7.77 0.51
C ALA A 203 0.98 7.21 1.66
N ASN A 204 1.40 7.47 2.90
CA ASN A 204 0.86 6.86 4.11
C ASN A 204 0.46 7.90 5.15
N LYS A 205 -0.50 7.53 6.02
CA LYS A 205 -0.81 8.29 7.24
C LYS A 205 -1.29 7.35 8.34
N GLY A 206 -0.57 7.32 9.46
CA GLY A 206 -0.93 6.53 10.63
C GLY A 206 -2.33 6.86 11.16
N GLY A 207 -3.06 5.84 11.63
CA GLY A 207 -4.38 5.97 12.23
C GLY A 207 -5.54 6.18 11.26
N THR A 208 -5.32 6.30 9.95
CA THR A 208 -6.38 6.57 8.98
C THR A 208 -7.35 5.41 8.81
N ARG A 209 -8.63 5.76 8.57
CA ARG A 209 -9.68 4.85 8.10
C ARG A 209 -9.63 4.73 6.57
N VAL A 210 -10.29 3.74 5.98
CA VAL A 210 -10.46 3.65 4.51
C VAL A 210 -11.19 4.89 3.97
N GLU A 211 -12.13 5.45 4.72
CA GLU A 211 -12.84 6.69 4.43
C GLU A 211 -11.93 7.90 4.22
N SER A 212 -10.78 7.91 4.88
CA SER A 212 -9.81 9.00 4.78
C SER A 212 -9.20 9.15 3.39
N TRP A 213 -9.27 8.10 2.57
CA TRP A 213 -8.70 8.00 1.22
C TRP A 213 -9.73 8.06 0.10
N LEU A 214 -11.03 7.92 0.43
CA LEU A 214 -12.13 7.99 -0.52
C LEU A 214 -12.48 9.45 -0.85
N ASN A 215 -12.91 9.69 -2.09
CA ASN A 215 -13.46 10.98 -2.50
C ASN A 215 -14.91 11.13 -2.06
N GLU A 216 -15.44 12.35 -2.11
CA GLU A 216 -16.80 12.67 -1.68
C GLU A 216 -17.86 11.82 -2.40
N SER A 217 -17.75 11.64 -3.72
CA SER A 217 -18.75 10.89 -4.49
C SER A 217 -18.84 9.42 -4.09
N ASN A 218 -17.75 8.81 -3.64
CA ASN A 218 -17.73 7.44 -3.12
C ASN A 218 -18.23 7.36 -1.67
N LEU A 219 -17.87 8.34 -0.84
CA LEU A 219 -18.36 8.41 0.54
C LEU A 219 -19.88 8.56 0.58
N ARG A 220 -20.47 9.42 -0.25
CA ARG A 220 -21.93 9.63 -0.35
C ARG A 220 -22.70 8.38 -0.77
N LYS A 221 -22.06 7.33 -1.25
CA LYS A 221 -22.74 6.07 -1.58
C LYS A 221 -23.19 5.27 -0.35
N TYR A 222 -22.56 5.50 0.82
CA TYR A 222 -22.81 4.65 1.99
C TYR A 222 -22.72 5.36 3.36
N THR A 223 -22.45 6.66 3.39
CA THR A 223 -22.37 7.40 4.66
C THR A 223 -22.95 8.81 4.53
N ASP A 224 -23.65 9.22 5.58
CA ASP A 224 -24.18 10.57 5.75
C ASP A 224 -23.28 11.42 6.66
N GLU A 225 -22.05 10.95 6.96
CA GLU A 225 -21.14 11.76 7.78
C GLU A 225 -20.87 13.12 7.10
N PRO A 226 -20.72 14.20 7.89
CA PRO A 226 -20.42 15.52 7.35
C PRO A 226 -19.10 15.49 6.58
N LEU A 227 -19.09 16.10 5.38
CA LEU A 227 -17.90 16.21 4.53
C LEU A 227 -17.49 17.69 4.28
N ASP A 228 -18.18 18.64 4.92
CA ASP A 228 -17.73 20.03 4.99
C ASP A 228 -16.66 20.21 6.08
N THR A 229 -15.87 21.28 5.98
CA THR A 229 -14.71 21.53 6.83
C THR A 229 -15.07 21.51 8.34
N MET A 230 -16.15 22.18 8.73
CA MET A 230 -16.56 22.28 10.13
C MET A 230 -17.15 20.96 10.63
N GLY A 231 -17.95 20.33 9.81
CA GLY A 231 -18.60 19.04 10.11
C GLY A 231 -17.58 17.92 10.30
N ILE A 232 -16.59 17.80 9.41
CA ILE A 232 -15.50 16.81 9.53
C ILE A 232 -14.74 16.99 10.86
N VAL A 233 -14.33 18.22 11.18
CA VAL A 233 -13.58 18.52 12.43
C VAL A 233 -14.43 18.21 13.66
N ARG A 234 -15.71 18.60 13.65
CA ARG A 234 -16.64 18.32 14.77
C ARG A 234 -16.86 16.82 14.97
N ARG A 235 -17.04 16.07 13.87
CA ARG A 235 -17.26 14.62 13.90
C ARG A 235 -16.03 13.87 14.37
N TYR A 236 -14.84 14.29 13.88
CA TYR A 236 -13.56 13.67 14.18
C TYR A 236 -12.55 14.74 14.63
N PRO A 237 -12.53 15.07 15.93
CA PRO A 237 -11.51 15.95 16.51
C PRO A 237 -10.09 15.42 16.21
N THR A 238 -9.90 14.11 16.30
CA THR A 238 -8.67 13.42 15.93
C THR A 238 -8.49 13.44 14.42
N ASP A 239 -7.47 14.13 13.96
CA ASP A 239 -7.27 14.47 12.54
C ASP A 239 -7.14 13.26 11.61
N TYR A 240 -6.41 12.22 12.02
CA TYR A 240 -6.20 11.03 11.18
C TYR A 240 -7.47 10.23 10.90
N LEU A 241 -8.54 10.38 11.69
CA LEU A 241 -9.84 9.72 11.46
C LEU A 241 -10.73 10.46 10.44
N ARG A 242 -10.34 11.67 10.02
CA ARG A 242 -11.15 12.48 9.12
C ARG A 242 -11.27 11.84 7.74
N ALA A 243 -12.48 11.80 7.21
CA ALA A 243 -12.75 11.33 5.86
C ALA A 243 -12.18 12.26 4.80
N LEU A 244 -11.90 11.76 3.59
CA LEU A 244 -11.56 12.54 2.39
C LEU A 244 -10.15 13.18 2.41
N VAL A 245 -9.77 13.83 3.50
CA VAL A 245 -8.69 14.84 3.51
C VAL A 245 -7.30 14.28 3.21
N TRP A 246 -7.03 13.04 3.57
CA TRP A 246 -5.73 12.40 3.32
C TRP A 246 -5.61 11.89 1.88
N GLY A 247 -6.73 11.43 1.29
CA GLY A 247 -6.81 11.12 -0.12
C GLY A 247 -6.51 12.33 -1.00
N ASN A 248 -7.11 13.47 -0.67
CA ASN A 248 -6.91 14.71 -1.41
C ASN A 248 -5.51 15.30 -1.24
N GLY A 249 -4.99 15.33 -0.01
CA GLY A 249 -3.74 16.04 0.28
C GLY A 249 -2.47 15.19 0.10
N THR A 250 -2.54 13.88 0.40
CA THR A 250 -1.37 13.00 0.39
C THR A 250 -1.32 12.11 -0.84
N PHE A 251 -2.45 11.57 -1.30
CA PHE A 251 -2.47 10.60 -2.38
C PHE A 251 -2.69 11.24 -3.76
N HIS A 252 -3.54 12.27 -3.85
CA HIS A 252 -3.86 12.89 -5.14
C HIS A 252 -2.64 13.46 -5.88
N PRO A 253 -1.62 14.05 -5.22
CA PRO A 253 -0.43 14.57 -5.91
C PRO A 253 0.34 13.55 -6.76
N ILE A 254 0.15 12.26 -6.54
CA ILE A 254 0.92 11.20 -7.23
C ILE A 254 0.14 10.44 -8.29
N ILE A 255 -1.16 10.73 -8.51
CA ILE A 255 -2.03 9.96 -9.44
C ILE A 255 -1.56 9.98 -10.89
N ASN A 256 -0.76 10.96 -11.27
CA ASN A 256 -0.18 11.05 -12.62
C ASN A 256 1.09 10.19 -12.78
N TYR A 257 1.66 9.66 -11.71
CA TYR A 257 2.85 8.81 -11.82
C TYR A 257 2.51 7.47 -12.47
N THR A 258 3.37 7.00 -13.36
CA THR A 258 3.18 5.68 -13.99
C THR A 258 3.77 4.61 -13.11
N ILE A 259 2.94 3.67 -12.65
CA ILE A 259 3.29 2.66 -11.66
C ILE A 259 3.04 1.24 -12.17
N ARG A 260 3.68 0.25 -11.54
CA ARG A 260 3.34 -1.16 -11.71
C ARG A 260 2.08 -1.52 -10.93
N GLY A 261 1.98 -1.09 -9.68
CA GLY A 261 0.87 -1.42 -8.80
C GLY A 261 0.94 -0.75 -7.43
N ILE A 262 0.02 -1.12 -6.57
CA ILE A 262 -0.11 -0.60 -5.20
C ILE A 262 0.02 -1.72 -4.18
N LEU A 263 0.79 -1.46 -3.13
CA LEU A 263 0.86 -2.23 -1.89
C LEU A 263 0.08 -1.47 -0.82
N PHE A 264 -0.87 -2.14 -0.16
CA PHE A 264 -1.76 -1.49 0.79
C PHE A 264 -1.79 -2.20 2.14
N TYR A 265 -1.61 -1.45 3.23
CA TYR A 265 -1.72 -1.99 4.58
C TYR A 265 -2.53 -1.04 5.46
N GLN A 266 -3.82 -1.34 5.58
CA GLN A 266 -4.79 -0.52 6.30
C GLN A 266 -5.92 -1.44 6.81
N GLY A 267 -6.62 -1.02 7.86
CA GLY A 267 -7.77 -1.72 8.42
C GLY A 267 -7.92 -1.50 9.91
N CYS A 268 -6.83 -1.35 10.67
CA CYS A 268 -6.88 -1.28 12.14
C CYS A 268 -7.83 -0.19 12.67
N SER A 269 -8.00 0.92 11.97
CA SER A 269 -8.91 2.00 12.35
C SER A 269 -10.36 1.79 11.86
N ASN A 270 -10.63 0.68 11.18
CA ASN A 270 -11.96 0.24 10.77
C ASN A 270 -12.46 -0.98 11.57
N VAL A 271 -11.71 -1.43 12.57
CA VAL A 271 -12.14 -2.47 13.51
C VAL A 271 -13.35 -1.96 14.32
N GLY A 272 -14.35 -2.80 14.50
CA GLY A 272 -15.59 -2.43 15.16
C GLY A 272 -16.71 -2.16 14.16
N ALA A 273 -17.44 -1.08 14.31
CA ALA A 273 -18.60 -0.78 13.45
C ALA A 273 -18.21 0.10 12.25
N PRO A 274 -18.70 -0.17 11.06
CA PRO A 274 -19.38 -1.37 10.61
C PRO A 274 -18.42 -2.32 9.87
N ALA A 275 -17.75 -3.19 10.59
CA ALA A 275 -16.77 -4.15 10.04
C ALA A 275 -17.30 -4.92 8.82
N GLY A 276 -18.59 -5.28 8.82
CA GLY A 276 -19.26 -6.01 7.73
C GLY A 276 -19.33 -5.28 6.38
N GLN A 277 -18.89 -4.02 6.29
CA GLN A 277 -18.92 -3.24 5.05
C GLN A 277 -17.53 -2.90 4.53
N TYR A 278 -16.46 -3.35 5.18
CA TYR A 278 -15.10 -3.00 4.79
C TYR A 278 -14.75 -3.50 3.38
N SER A 279 -15.21 -4.69 3.01
CA SER A 279 -14.98 -5.26 1.67
C SER A 279 -15.48 -4.32 0.56
N SER A 280 -16.72 -3.87 0.64
CA SER A 280 -17.31 -2.95 -0.35
C SER A 280 -16.61 -1.59 -0.39
N ARG A 281 -16.17 -1.06 0.76
CA ARG A 281 -15.44 0.21 0.84
C ARG A 281 -14.04 0.11 0.24
N LEU A 282 -13.33 -0.99 0.50
CA LEU A 282 -12.03 -1.25 -0.11
C LEU A 282 -12.15 -1.37 -1.63
N LYS A 283 -13.19 -2.05 -2.12
CA LYS A 283 -13.48 -2.13 -3.57
C LYS A 283 -13.68 -0.74 -4.18
N LEU A 284 -14.49 0.12 -3.57
CA LEU A 284 -14.67 1.51 -4.02
C LEU A 284 -13.35 2.30 -4.05
N LEU A 285 -12.48 2.08 -3.06
CA LEU A 285 -11.17 2.74 -3.03
C LEU A 285 -10.29 2.30 -4.19
N VAL A 286 -10.21 0.99 -4.45
CA VAL A 286 -9.40 0.45 -5.56
C VAL A 286 -9.91 0.93 -6.91
N GLU A 287 -11.22 0.90 -7.13
CA GLU A 287 -11.86 1.41 -8.35
C GLU A 287 -11.56 2.91 -8.55
N GLN A 288 -11.67 3.71 -7.48
CA GLN A 288 -11.32 5.14 -7.50
C GLN A 288 -9.87 5.35 -7.88
N TRP A 289 -8.93 4.65 -7.25
CA TRP A 289 -7.51 4.82 -7.53
C TRP A 289 -7.14 4.37 -8.94
N ARG A 290 -7.65 3.24 -9.42
CA ARG A 290 -7.47 2.79 -10.81
C ARG A 290 -7.98 3.81 -11.83
N LYS A 291 -9.18 4.36 -11.57
CA LYS A 291 -9.75 5.44 -12.39
C LYS A 291 -8.86 6.69 -12.40
N ASN A 292 -8.36 7.11 -11.23
CA ASN A 292 -7.52 8.31 -11.10
C ASN A 292 -6.18 8.15 -11.82
N PHE A 293 -5.51 7.02 -11.66
CA PHE A 293 -4.26 6.74 -12.38
C PHE A 293 -4.47 6.55 -13.90
N GLY A 294 -5.64 6.08 -14.32
CA GLY A 294 -5.94 5.85 -15.75
C GLY A 294 -5.01 4.84 -16.42
N GLN A 295 -4.58 3.81 -15.68
CA GLN A 295 -3.65 2.76 -16.13
C GLN A 295 -4.29 1.37 -16.13
N GLY A 296 -5.64 1.29 -16.19
CA GLY A 296 -6.39 0.04 -16.15
C GLY A 296 -6.35 -0.64 -14.78
N ASP A 297 -6.59 -1.95 -14.81
CA ASP A 297 -6.65 -2.78 -13.60
C ASP A 297 -5.24 -3.21 -13.14
N PHE A 298 -4.40 -2.26 -12.78
CA PHE A 298 -3.08 -2.56 -12.23
C PHE A 298 -3.18 -3.38 -10.93
N PRO A 299 -2.13 -4.16 -10.55
CA PRO A 299 -2.11 -4.99 -9.35
C PRO A 299 -2.33 -4.18 -8.08
N PHE A 300 -3.23 -4.69 -7.22
CA PHE A 300 -3.48 -4.15 -5.88
C PHE A 300 -3.28 -5.25 -4.85
N TYR A 301 -2.12 -5.25 -4.17
CA TYR A 301 -1.79 -6.25 -3.16
C TYR A 301 -1.89 -5.66 -1.77
N TYR A 302 -2.52 -6.39 -0.85
CA TYR A 302 -2.74 -5.84 0.48
C TYR A 302 -2.56 -6.85 1.60
N VAL A 303 -2.37 -6.32 2.79
CA VAL A 303 -2.07 -7.08 4.01
C VAL A 303 -3.34 -7.22 4.83
N GLN A 304 -3.68 -8.44 5.22
CA GLN A 304 -4.67 -8.68 6.27
C GLN A 304 -4.15 -8.11 7.59
N VAL A 305 -5.00 -7.44 8.39
CA VAL A 305 -4.55 -6.91 9.68
C VAL A 305 -4.07 -8.02 10.61
N ALA A 306 -3.01 -7.73 11.37
CA ALA A 306 -2.43 -8.65 12.33
C ALA A 306 -3.39 -8.95 13.50
N PRO A 307 -3.25 -10.08 14.20
CA PRO A 307 -3.87 -10.29 15.50
C PRO A 307 -3.51 -9.15 16.48
N PHE A 308 -4.54 -8.62 17.14
CA PHE A 308 -4.38 -7.54 18.11
C PHE A 308 -5.57 -7.54 19.08
N ALA A 309 -5.32 -7.44 20.39
CA ALA A 309 -6.35 -7.60 21.40
C ALA A 309 -7.47 -6.57 21.35
N SER A 310 -7.19 -5.33 20.90
CA SER A 310 -8.19 -4.24 20.88
C SER A 310 -8.93 -4.05 22.20
N GLY A 311 -8.24 -4.23 23.33
CA GLY A 311 -8.82 -4.17 24.68
C GLY A 311 -9.51 -5.47 25.15
N ASN A 312 -9.80 -6.40 24.26
CA ASN A 312 -10.38 -7.73 24.59
C ASN A 312 -9.83 -8.78 23.63
N LYS A 313 -8.81 -9.55 24.08
CA LYS A 313 -8.16 -10.57 23.23
C LYS A 313 -9.11 -11.66 22.72
N ASP A 314 -10.18 -11.95 23.47
CA ASP A 314 -11.14 -13.02 23.19
C ASP A 314 -12.36 -12.52 22.38
N GLY A 315 -12.48 -11.22 22.10
CA GLY A 315 -13.47 -10.67 21.18
C GLY A 315 -13.16 -11.06 19.72
N ASP A 316 -14.06 -10.70 18.80
CA ASP A 316 -13.99 -11.11 17.39
C ASP A 316 -14.01 -9.95 16.38
N TRP A 317 -13.92 -8.71 16.84
CA TRP A 317 -14.00 -7.52 15.98
C TRP A 317 -12.90 -7.47 14.92
N ASN A 318 -11.68 -7.82 15.30
CA ASN A 318 -10.56 -7.95 14.36
C ASN A 318 -10.78 -9.09 13.37
N SER A 319 -11.37 -10.19 13.83
CA SER A 319 -11.64 -11.35 12.99
C SER A 319 -12.72 -11.07 11.95
N LEU A 320 -13.75 -10.31 12.31
CA LEU A 320 -14.77 -9.82 11.38
C LEU A 320 -14.13 -8.93 10.29
N LEU A 321 -13.24 -8.02 10.68
CA LEU A 321 -12.50 -7.21 9.70
C LEU A 321 -11.59 -8.06 8.82
N ARG A 322 -10.84 -9.02 9.39
CA ARG A 322 -9.96 -9.93 8.62
C ARG A 322 -10.76 -10.75 7.60
N GLN A 323 -11.96 -11.20 7.97
CA GLN A 323 -12.87 -11.85 7.02
C GLN A 323 -13.24 -10.90 5.87
N GLN A 324 -13.65 -9.66 6.17
CA GLN A 324 -14.01 -8.68 5.15
C GLN A 324 -12.83 -8.34 4.21
N GLN A 325 -11.63 -8.28 4.76
CA GLN A 325 -10.41 -8.14 3.93
C GLN A 325 -10.20 -9.35 3.01
N PHE A 326 -10.40 -10.56 3.53
CA PHE A 326 -10.30 -11.78 2.72
C PHE A 326 -11.40 -11.84 1.63
N ASP A 327 -12.63 -11.50 1.97
CA ASP A 327 -13.75 -11.48 1.01
C ASP A 327 -13.50 -10.46 -0.11
N ALA A 328 -12.94 -9.28 0.19
CA ALA A 328 -12.58 -8.28 -0.80
C ALA A 328 -11.62 -8.81 -1.88
N SER A 329 -10.73 -9.77 -1.55
CA SER A 329 -9.80 -10.34 -2.54
C SER A 329 -10.48 -11.16 -3.62
N ARG A 330 -11.72 -11.60 -3.39
CA ARG A 330 -12.52 -12.33 -4.37
C ARG A 330 -13.30 -11.39 -5.30
N ASP A 331 -13.59 -10.16 -4.82
CA ASP A 331 -14.45 -9.20 -5.50
C ASP A 331 -13.66 -8.13 -6.29
N ILE A 332 -12.37 -7.96 -5.99
CA ILE A 332 -11.52 -6.96 -6.63
C ILE A 332 -10.64 -7.65 -7.68
N PRO A 333 -10.83 -7.39 -8.97
CA PRO A 333 -10.00 -7.96 -10.03
C PRO A 333 -8.52 -7.59 -9.86
N ASN A 334 -7.59 -8.46 -10.29
CA ASN A 334 -6.14 -8.25 -10.19
C ASN A 334 -5.70 -7.74 -8.82
N SER A 335 -6.22 -8.38 -7.76
CA SER A 335 -5.82 -8.12 -6.38
C SER A 335 -5.29 -9.39 -5.71
N GLY A 336 -4.62 -9.21 -4.57
CA GLY A 336 -4.16 -10.32 -3.75
C GLY A 336 -3.97 -9.88 -2.30
N ILE A 337 -4.23 -10.80 -1.38
CA ILE A 337 -4.10 -10.58 0.06
C ILE A 337 -3.04 -11.49 0.65
N VAL A 338 -2.21 -10.98 1.56
CA VAL A 338 -1.28 -11.78 2.34
C VAL A 338 -1.76 -11.95 3.77
N CYS A 339 -1.74 -13.20 4.23
CA CYS A 339 -2.00 -13.54 5.62
C CYS A 339 -0.75 -13.30 6.47
N ILE A 340 -0.93 -12.70 7.64
CA ILE A 340 0.14 -12.44 8.62
C ILE A 340 -0.25 -12.90 10.03
N GLN A 341 -1.08 -13.93 10.11
CA GLN A 341 -1.58 -14.49 11.36
C GLN A 341 -0.46 -15.00 12.28
N ASP A 342 0.66 -15.42 11.70
CA ASP A 342 1.86 -15.94 12.34
C ASP A 342 2.95 -14.88 12.62
N LEU A 343 2.74 -13.62 12.19
CA LEU A 343 3.76 -12.57 12.29
C LEU A 343 3.52 -11.64 13.49
N VAL A 344 3.17 -12.23 14.62
CA VAL A 344 3.08 -11.59 15.93
C VAL A 344 3.70 -12.48 16.97
N TYR A 345 4.27 -11.90 18.02
CA TYR A 345 4.74 -12.64 19.18
C TYR A 345 3.68 -12.68 20.29
N PRO A 346 3.66 -13.70 21.16
CA PRO A 346 2.70 -13.76 22.27
C PRO A 346 2.70 -12.53 23.17
N TYR A 347 3.87 -11.87 23.35
CA TYR A 347 4.00 -10.65 24.14
C TYR A 347 3.50 -9.39 23.43
N GLU A 348 3.22 -9.47 22.11
CA GLU A 348 2.68 -8.37 21.32
C GLU A 348 1.14 -8.28 21.35
N VAL A 349 0.48 -8.99 22.27
CA VAL A 349 -0.99 -9.04 22.38
C VAL A 349 -1.64 -7.66 22.36
N ASN A 350 -1.02 -6.63 22.93
CA ASN A 350 -1.46 -5.24 22.95
C ASN A 350 -0.63 -4.34 22.04
N GLN A 351 0.18 -4.89 21.10
CA GLN A 351 0.98 -4.14 20.16
C GLN A 351 0.33 -4.13 18.78
N ILE A 352 -0.22 -2.96 18.40
CA ILE A 352 -0.86 -2.79 17.07
C ILE A 352 0.16 -2.75 15.92
N HIS A 353 1.45 -2.58 16.24
CA HIS A 353 2.56 -2.51 15.29
C HIS A 353 3.52 -3.68 15.52
N PRO A 354 3.23 -4.91 15.04
CA PRO A 354 4.12 -6.05 15.21
C PRO A 354 5.51 -5.78 14.63
N ALA A 355 6.55 -6.31 15.29
CA ALA A 355 7.95 -6.11 14.89
C ALA A 355 8.33 -6.80 13.57
N GLN A 356 7.66 -7.89 13.21
CA GLN A 356 7.99 -8.74 12.06
C GLN A 356 7.49 -8.12 10.74
N LYS A 357 8.22 -7.14 10.18
CA LYS A 357 7.87 -6.46 8.92
C LYS A 357 8.53 -7.11 7.68
N ARG A 358 9.63 -7.84 7.87
CA ARG A 358 10.38 -8.48 6.77
C ARG A 358 9.49 -9.45 6.00
N GLN A 359 8.88 -10.38 6.69
CA GLN A 359 8.04 -11.42 6.09
C GLN A 359 6.77 -10.83 5.45
N VAL A 360 6.24 -9.73 5.99
CA VAL A 360 5.10 -9.01 5.37
C VAL A 360 5.49 -8.52 3.97
N GLY A 361 6.62 -7.82 3.85
CA GLY A 361 7.13 -7.33 2.56
C GLY A 361 7.47 -8.47 1.60
N GLN A 362 8.08 -9.54 2.10
CA GLN A 362 8.41 -10.73 1.30
C GLN A 362 7.16 -11.43 0.74
N ARG A 363 6.11 -11.62 1.54
CA ARG A 363 4.85 -12.25 1.08
C ARG A 363 4.16 -11.40 0.00
N LEU A 364 4.16 -10.08 0.12
CA LEU A 364 3.69 -9.18 -0.94
C LEU A 364 4.55 -9.32 -2.22
N ALA A 365 5.87 -9.46 -2.06
CA ALA A 365 6.77 -9.67 -3.19
C ALA A 365 6.54 -11.03 -3.87
N TYR A 366 6.25 -12.08 -3.13
CA TYR A 366 5.93 -13.40 -3.71
C TYR A 366 4.68 -13.34 -4.59
N LEU A 367 3.64 -12.61 -4.16
CA LEU A 367 2.47 -12.34 -5.02
C LEU A 367 2.88 -11.63 -6.31
N ALA A 368 3.67 -10.56 -6.21
CA ALA A 368 4.11 -9.80 -7.38
C ALA A 368 4.99 -10.66 -8.31
N LEU A 369 5.94 -11.40 -7.76
CA LEU A 369 6.86 -12.25 -8.53
C LEU A 369 6.11 -13.36 -9.28
N ASN A 370 5.15 -14.00 -8.64
CA ASN A 370 4.34 -15.02 -9.27
C ASN A 370 3.37 -14.42 -10.31
N GLN A 371 2.62 -13.39 -9.96
CA GLN A 371 1.49 -12.92 -10.77
C GLN A 371 1.91 -11.90 -11.85
N GLN A 372 2.97 -11.10 -11.62
CA GLN A 372 3.38 -10.02 -12.51
C GLN A 372 4.71 -10.27 -13.22
N TYR A 373 5.61 -11.04 -12.61
CA TYR A 373 6.98 -11.20 -13.11
C TYR A 373 7.30 -12.62 -13.62
N GLY A 374 6.28 -13.46 -13.73
CA GLY A 374 6.38 -14.75 -14.40
C GLY A 374 6.98 -15.90 -13.60
N LEU A 375 7.27 -15.74 -12.31
CA LEU A 375 7.78 -16.81 -11.44
C LEU A 375 6.61 -17.71 -10.97
N ARG A 376 5.96 -18.39 -11.91
CA ARG A 376 4.70 -19.13 -11.69
C ARG A 376 4.81 -20.27 -10.69
N GLU A 377 6.00 -20.88 -10.55
CA GLU A 377 6.25 -21.95 -9.60
C GLU A 377 6.48 -21.47 -8.16
N LEU A 378 6.62 -20.16 -7.94
CA LEU A 378 6.80 -19.60 -6.61
C LEU A 378 5.48 -19.65 -5.82
N PRO A 379 5.38 -20.42 -4.72
CA PRO A 379 4.20 -20.41 -3.87
C PRO A 379 3.98 -19.02 -3.25
N CYS A 380 2.78 -18.47 -3.42
CA CYS A 380 2.49 -17.11 -2.96
C CYS A 380 1.13 -16.95 -2.27
N LEU A 381 0.31 -17.99 -2.28
CA LEU A 381 -1.03 -17.97 -1.70
C LEU A 381 -1.07 -18.74 -0.38
N SER A 382 -1.58 -18.11 0.66
CA SER A 382 -1.88 -18.76 1.94
C SER A 382 -3.04 -19.75 1.80
N PRO A 383 -3.05 -20.86 2.55
CA PRO A 383 -4.21 -21.75 2.60
C PRO A 383 -5.46 -21.02 3.06
N SER A 384 -6.61 -21.44 2.54
CA SER A 384 -7.91 -20.89 2.91
C SER A 384 -8.97 -21.97 3.03
N PHE A 385 -10.00 -21.70 3.82
CA PHE A 385 -11.15 -22.58 3.96
C PHE A 385 -11.85 -22.81 2.61
N LYS A 386 -12.13 -24.07 2.29
CA LYS A 386 -12.86 -24.48 1.09
C LYS A 386 -14.24 -25.03 1.42
N SER A 387 -14.31 -26.05 2.25
CA SER A 387 -15.55 -26.72 2.63
C SER A 387 -15.40 -27.50 3.93
N MET A 388 -16.51 -27.81 4.57
CA MET A 388 -16.57 -28.64 5.77
C MET A 388 -17.61 -29.74 5.59
N THR A 389 -17.30 -30.94 6.11
CA THR A 389 -18.24 -32.04 6.32
C THR A 389 -18.13 -32.54 7.77
N ILE A 390 -19.19 -33.13 8.30
CA ILE A 390 -19.24 -33.63 9.67
C ILE A 390 -19.54 -35.13 9.63
N SER A 391 -18.81 -35.90 10.42
CA SER A 391 -19.02 -37.33 10.60
C SER A 391 -18.83 -37.68 12.08
N GLY A 392 -19.91 -38.04 12.75
CA GLY A 392 -19.91 -38.31 14.21
C GLY A 392 -19.53 -37.06 14.99
N ASP A 393 -18.49 -37.17 15.80
CA ASP A 393 -17.94 -36.13 16.67
C ASP A 393 -16.85 -35.25 15.96
N THR A 394 -16.59 -35.49 14.68
CA THR A 394 -15.46 -34.92 13.98
C THR A 394 -15.89 -34.06 12.77
N CYS A 395 -15.37 -32.83 12.70
CA CYS A 395 -15.47 -31.96 11.53
C CYS A 395 -14.26 -32.20 10.60
N PHE A 396 -14.49 -32.35 9.30
CA PHE A 396 -13.47 -32.46 8.27
C PHE A 396 -13.45 -31.20 7.40
N VAL A 397 -12.38 -30.44 7.46
CA VAL A 397 -12.20 -29.19 6.71
C VAL A 397 -11.26 -29.41 5.55
N LYS A 398 -11.72 -29.13 4.32
CA LYS A 398 -10.89 -29.04 3.12
C LYS A 398 -10.35 -27.63 2.97
N LEU A 399 -9.12 -27.52 2.49
CA LEU A 399 -8.41 -26.26 2.27
C LEU A 399 -7.99 -26.13 0.80
N ASP A 400 -7.97 -24.90 0.30
CA ASP A 400 -7.30 -24.51 -0.95
C ASP A 400 -5.85 -24.08 -0.66
N ASN A 401 -4.99 -24.02 -1.69
CA ASN A 401 -3.61 -23.53 -1.66
C ASN A 401 -2.68 -24.27 -0.68
N THR A 402 -2.82 -25.58 -0.57
CA THR A 402 -2.00 -26.40 0.33
C THR A 402 -0.60 -26.70 -0.24
N TYR A 403 -0.33 -26.46 -1.53
CA TYR A 403 0.94 -26.76 -2.21
C TYR A 403 1.52 -28.13 -1.82
N HIS A 404 0.78 -29.19 -2.11
CA HIS A 404 1.10 -30.59 -1.82
C HIS A 404 0.96 -31.03 -0.37
N SER A 405 1.11 -30.16 0.65
CA SER A 405 0.97 -30.53 2.06
C SER A 405 0.72 -29.36 2.99
N MET A 406 0.31 -29.69 4.21
CA MET A 406 0.31 -28.78 5.35
C MET A 406 1.36 -29.23 6.38
N SER A 407 1.78 -28.34 7.28
CA SER A 407 2.71 -28.65 8.36
C SER A 407 2.16 -29.76 9.29
N ARG A 408 3.00 -30.72 9.70
CA ARG A 408 2.59 -31.90 10.50
C ARG A 408 3.51 -32.25 11.64
N TRP A 409 4.55 -31.48 11.90
CA TRP A 409 5.60 -31.80 12.87
C TRP A 409 5.31 -31.36 14.30
N GLN A 410 4.12 -30.80 14.55
CA GLN A 410 3.70 -30.27 15.83
C GLN A 410 2.19 -30.37 15.99
N ASP A 411 1.71 -30.21 17.21
CA ASP A 411 0.27 -30.04 17.46
C ASP A 411 -0.26 -28.82 16.71
N ILE A 412 -1.48 -28.94 16.20
CA ILE A 412 -2.12 -27.87 15.43
C ILE A 412 -2.98 -27.05 16.38
N ASP A 413 -2.55 -25.79 16.62
CA ASP A 413 -3.23 -24.85 17.49
C ASP A 413 -4.14 -23.90 16.70
N GLY A 414 -5.11 -23.30 17.40
CA GLY A 414 -5.97 -22.25 16.89
C GLY A 414 -7.36 -22.70 16.43
N PHE A 415 -7.66 -24.00 16.45
CA PHE A 415 -8.99 -24.52 16.13
C PHE A 415 -9.92 -24.55 17.33
N GLU A 416 -11.19 -24.23 17.08
CA GLU A 416 -12.30 -24.32 18.03
C GLU A 416 -13.52 -24.92 17.34
N VAL A 417 -14.32 -25.69 18.07
CA VAL A 417 -15.58 -26.26 17.59
C VAL A 417 -16.74 -25.89 18.53
N ALA A 418 -17.94 -25.78 17.98
CA ALA A 418 -19.17 -25.57 18.74
C ALA A 418 -20.21 -26.60 18.38
N GLY A 419 -21.03 -26.98 19.38
CA GLY A 419 -22.26 -27.74 19.23
C GLY A 419 -23.48 -26.84 19.03
N ALA A 420 -24.67 -27.43 19.24
CA ALA A 420 -25.97 -26.71 19.14
C ALA A 420 -26.12 -25.57 20.18
N ASP A 421 -25.31 -25.59 21.25
CA ASP A 421 -25.27 -24.56 22.28
C ASP A 421 -24.55 -23.28 21.81
N ARG A 422 -23.91 -23.31 20.62
CA ARG A 422 -23.14 -22.23 20.00
C ARG A 422 -21.92 -21.75 20.81
N LYS A 423 -21.47 -22.54 21.79
CA LYS A 423 -20.26 -22.24 22.57
C LYS A 423 -19.06 -22.91 21.92
N PHE A 424 -17.99 -22.13 21.70
CA PHE A 424 -16.75 -22.61 21.09
C PHE A 424 -15.80 -23.14 22.15
N TYR A 425 -15.32 -24.34 21.93
CA TYR A 425 -14.36 -25.05 22.78
C TYR A 425 -13.08 -25.34 22.00
N PRO A 426 -11.90 -25.28 22.63
CA PRO A 426 -10.64 -25.66 21.97
C PRO A 426 -10.75 -27.09 21.41
N ALA A 427 -10.19 -27.26 20.22
CA ALA A 427 -10.28 -28.51 19.47
C ALA A 427 -8.89 -29.02 19.07
N LYS A 428 -8.74 -30.35 19.11
CA LYS A 428 -7.59 -31.06 18.54
C LYS A 428 -7.79 -31.16 17.03
N ALA A 429 -6.71 -30.92 16.27
CA ALA A 429 -6.73 -30.99 14.82
C ALA A 429 -5.62 -31.90 14.30
N THR A 430 -5.90 -32.68 13.26
CA THR A 430 -4.93 -33.51 12.56
C THR A 430 -5.09 -33.35 11.05
N TRP A 431 -3.99 -33.36 10.32
CA TRP A 431 -4.00 -33.19 8.87
C TRP A 431 -3.78 -34.52 8.15
N SER A 432 -4.58 -34.78 7.12
CA SER A 432 -4.32 -35.81 6.11
C SER A 432 -4.58 -35.27 4.70
N PHE A 433 -3.83 -35.76 3.74
CA PHE A 433 -4.01 -35.35 2.34
C PHE A 433 -5.41 -35.70 1.78
N GLU A 434 -5.90 -36.88 2.13
CA GLU A 434 -7.17 -37.38 1.61
C GLU A 434 -8.38 -36.67 2.23
N ARG A 435 -8.39 -36.53 3.56
CA ARG A 435 -9.56 -36.08 4.32
C ARG A 435 -9.52 -34.58 4.67
N GLY A 436 -8.35 -33.95 4.54
CA GLY A 436 -8.13 -32.57 5.01
C GLY A 436 -7.83 -32.52 6.51
N VAL A 437 -8.31 -31.48 7.18
CA VAL A 437 -8.13 -31.28 8.62
C VAL A 437 -9.29 -31.95 9.37
N ALA A 438 -8.98 -32.97 10.18
CA ALA A 438 -9.94 -33.58 11.10
C ALA A 438 -9.86 -32.81 12.43
N ILE A 439 -11.00 -32.28 12.88
CA ILE A 439 -11.08 -31.35 14.02
C ILE A 439 -12.17 -31.89 14.98
N ARG A 440 -11.80 -32.06 16.27
CA ARG A 440 -12.71 -32.53 17.30
C ARG A 440 -12.38 -31.97 18.68
N SER A 441 -13.37 -31.94 19.55
CA SER A 441 -13.19 -31.61 20.97
C SER A 441 -13.94 -32.58 21.84
N ASP A 442 -13.32 -33.06 22.92
CA ASP A 442 -13.96 -33.97 23.88
C ASP A 442 -15.19 -33.30 24.57
N ALA A 443 -15.24 -31.95 24.58
CA ALA A 443 -16.35 -31.18 25.12
C ALA A 443 -17.56 -31.09 24.17
N VAL A 444 -17.45 -31.52 22.88
CA VAL A 444 -18.49 -31.33 21.86
C VAL A 444 -18.74 -32.64 21.10
N GLN A 445 -19.73 -33.42 21.52
CA GLN A 445 -20.04 -34.70 20.91
C GLN A 445 -20.78 -34.58 19.55
N LYS A 446 -21.45 -33.47 19.29
CA LYS A 446 -22.17 -33.20 18.04
C LYS A 446 -21.80 -31.81 17.55
N PRO A 447 -20.61 -31.67 16.88
CA PRO A 447 -20.17 -30.39 16.38
C PRO A 447 -21.06 -29.91 15.22
N VAL A 448 -21.26 -28.59 15.12
CA VAL A 448 -22.00 -27.92 14.03
C VAL A 448 -21.20 -26.82 13.38
N ALA A 449 -20.15 -26.31 14.04
CA ALA A 449 -19.32 -25.23 13.52
C ALA A 449 -17.87 -25.36 13.96
N VAL A 450 -16.99 -24.80 13.11
CA VAL A 450 -15.54 -24.71 13.32
C VAL A 450 -15.09 -23.27 13.14
N ARG A 451 -14.17 -22.82 13.99
CA ARG A 451 -13.40 -21.57 13.84
C ARG A 451 -11.91 -21.87 13.88
N TYR A 452 -11.13 -21.08 13.14
CA TYR A 452 -9.67 -21.08 13.20
C TYR A 452 -9.17 -19.67 13.41
N CYS A 453 -8.40 -19.44 14.49
CA CYS A 453 -7.86 -18.12 14.87
C CYS A 453 -8.89 -16.99 14.81
N TRP A 454 -10.10 -17.26 15.29
CA TRP A 454 -11.25 -16.37 15.16
C TRP A 454 -11.42 -15.41 16.35
N ARG A 455 -10.36 -15.04 17.02
CA ARG A 455 -10.39 -14.08 18.12
C ARG A 455 -9.57 -12.84 17.75
N ASN A 456 -9.76 -11.74 18.45
CA ASN A 456 -8.97 -10.52 18.25
C ASN A 456 -7.48 -10.82 18.33
N PHE A 457 -7.05 -11.59 19.33
CA PHE A 457 -5.69 -12.10 19.42
C PHE A 457 -5.73 -13.61 19.74
N GLN A 458 -5.43 -14.41 18.75
CA GLN A 458 -5.29 -15.87 18.90
C GLN A 458 -4.18 -16.32 17.97
N MET A 459 -3.21 -17.03 18.52
CA MET A 459 -2.11 -17.60 17.76
C MET A 459 -2.57 -18.90 17.09
N GLY A 460 -2.01 -19.15 15.91
CA GLY A 460 -2.15 -20.43 15.20
C GLY A 460 -0.84 -20.76 14.49
N ASN A 461 -0.56 -22.04 14.36
CA ASN A 461 0.72 -22.55 13.83
C ASN A 461 0.55 -23.40 12.56
N PHE A 462 -0.61 -23.34 11.92
CA PHE A 462 -0.92 -24.19 10.78
C PHE A 462 -0.64 -23.46 9.46
N ALA A 463 0.30 -24.01 8.69
CA ALA A 463 0.79 -23.42 7.44
C ALA A 463 0.88 -24.49 6.35
N ASN A 464 0.91 -24.06 5.07
CA ASN A 464 1.20 -24.96 3.97
C ASN A 464 2.70 -25.31 3.88
N ALA A 465 3.07 -26.20 2.97
CA ALA A 465 4.45 -26.65 2.77
C ALA A 465 5.43 -25.51 2.41
N ALA A 466 4.94 -24.36 1.93
CA ALA A 466 5.74 -23.19 1.66
C ALA A 466 5.90 -22.25 2.87
N GLY A 467 5.36 -22.62 4.05
CA GLY A 467 5.42 -21.81 5.27
C GLY A 467 4.43 -20.63 5.27
N LEU A 468 3.43 -20.62 4.38
CA LEU A 468 2.39 -19.59 4.38
C LEU A 468 1.25 -20.02 5.32
N PRO A 469 0.83 -19.17 6.30
CA PRO A 469 -0.14 -19.53 7.32
C PRO A 469 -1.55 -19.66 6.76
N LEU A 470 -2.35 -20.51 7.38
CA LEU A 470 -3.79 -20.62 7.11
C LEU A 470 -4.50 -19.30 7.48
N PHE A 471 -5.34 -18.80 6.58
CA PHE A 471 -6.20 -17.67 6.88
C PHE A 471 -7.18 -17.98 8.02
N PRO A 472 -7.40 -17.05 8.95
CA PRO A 472 -8.49 -17.16 9.92
C PRO A 472 -9.84 -17.33 9.21
N PHE A 473 -10.67 -18.21 9.73
CA PHE A 473 -11.99 -18.45 9.17
C PHE A 473 -13.01 -18.90 10.23
N ARG A 474 -14.28 -18.81 9.88
CA ARG A 474 -15.41 -19.43 10.59
C ARG A 474 -16.33 -20.13 9.61
N THR A 475 -17.09 -21.11 10.09
CA THR A 475 -18.12 -21.81 9.33
C THR A 475 -19.54 -21.45 9.78
N ASP A 476 -19.66 -20.74 10.88
CA ASP A 476 -20.92 -20.27 11.47
C ASP A 476 -21.31 -18.87 10.93
N GLN A 477 -22.56 -18.46 11.24
CA GLN A 477 -23.13 -17.17 10.88
C GLN A 477 -23.64 -16.39 12.10
N TRP A 478 -23.39 -16.87 13.33
CA TRP A 478 -23.85 -16.22 14.58
C TRP A 478 -22.71 -15.53 15.34
#